data_dca3778043147f92ad8acfca4883e4b7
#
_entry.id   dca3778043147f92ad8acfca4883e4b7
#
_cell.length_a   1.000
_cell.length_b   1.000
_cell.length_c   1.000
_cell.angle_alpha   90.00
_cell.angle_beta   90.00
_cell.angle_gamma   90.00
#
_symmetry.space_group_name_H-M   'P 1'
#
loop_
_entity.id
_entity.type
_entity.pdbx_description
1 polymer ?
#
loop_
_entity_poly.entity_id
_entity_poly.type
_entity_poly.pdbx_seq_one_letter_code
_entity_poly.pdbx_strand_id
1 'polypeptide(L)'
;FGYMDTKQNRRRTSPVRVSSLIGLFKFHGDRDLGTRSFEKFGQAMEAGGNMFETEVYNNLFKGNILIEIDRVGFYLDLEVGKDTDTTPENCEKIELPEEIWGKNRWAFVLNTEEKMKRLSGFHDAIKYLWGGGRTARMLVDLSPRFIAIMFLKVRHPVFLEAFKVDYETSYRLEDKLIAQAIKRFEGRYDTVVFGLDPGFFENEGEIEKTLRELGEVMTVSEAINFAKDKLKEQ
;
A
#
# COMPACT_ATOMS: atom_id res chain seq x y z
N PHE A 1 -5.46 10.80 -0.88
CA PHE A 1 -5.48 10.17 -2.20
C PHE A 1 -5.30 11.22 -3.30
N GLY A 2 -5.04 10.76 -4.56
CA GLY A 2 -5.01 11.62 -5.73
C GLY A 2 -6.40 11.79 -6.36
N TYR A 3 -6.53 12.76 -7.25
CA TYR A 3 -7.74 12.97 -8.04
C TYR A 3 -7.45 13.68 -9.37
N MET A 4 -8.39 13.60 -10.29
CA MET A 4 -8.41 14.35 -11.54
C MET A 4 -9.82 14.89 -11.75
N ASP A 5 -9.92 16.21 -11.88
CA ASP A 5 -11.13 16.91 -12.29
C ASP A 5 -10.91 17.51 -13.69
N THR A 6 -11.49 16.88 -14.69
CA THR A 6 -11.34 17.28 -16.08
C THR A 6 -12.12 18.57 -16.42
N LYS A 7 -13.19 18.88 -15.66
CA LYS A 7 -14.00 20.10 -15.89
C LYS A 7 -13.24 21.35 -15.47
N GLN A 8 -12.51 21.26 -14.36
CA GLN A 8 -11.77 22.40 -13.79
C GLN A 8 -10.26 22.30 -14.07
N ASN A 9 -9.84 21.31 -14.85
CA ASN A 9 -8.43 21.04 -15.16
C ASN A 9 -7.54 20.96 -13.90
N ARG A 10 -8.04 20.30 -12.87
CA ARG A 10 -7.35 20.12 -11.58
C ARG A 10 -6.90 18.68 -11.43
N ARG A 11 -5.71 18.50 -10.90
CA ARG A 11 -5.16 17.15 -10.65
C ARG A 11 -4.28 17.16 -9.42
N ARG A 12 -4.32 16.07 -8.69
CA ARG A 12 -3.44 15.79 -7.57
C ARG A 12 -2.88 14.38 -7.69
N THR A 13 -1.57 14.25 -7.66
CA THR A 13 -0.91 12.94 -7.53
C THR A 13 -1.04 12.46 -6.08
N SER A 14 -1.45 11.21 -5.90
CA SER A 14 -1.56 10.62 -4.57
C SER A 14 -0.24 10.68 -3.81
N PRO A 15 -0.23 11.09 -2.53
CA PRO A 15 0.93 10.97 -1.66
C PRO A 15 1.19 9.50 -1.24
N VAL A 16 0.23 8.61 -1.46
CA VAL A 16 0.38 7.17 -1.26
C VAL A 16 0.45 6.49 -2.62
N ARG A 17 1.56 5.84 -2.89
CA ARG A 17 1.80 5.12 -4.15
C ARG A 17 1.92 3.65 -3.85
N VAL A 18 1.17 2.85 -4.59
CA VAL A 18 1.13 1.40 -4.44
C VAL A 18 1.61 0.77 -5.74
N SER A 19 2.52 -0.19 -5.65
CA SER A 19 2.93 -1.00 -6.80
C SER A 19 1.85 -2.02 -7.15
N SER A 20 1.96 -2.62 -8.32
CA SER A 20 1.22 -3.84 -8.63
C SER A 20 1.56 -4.94 -7.62
N LEU A 21 0.58 -5.78 -7.30
CA LEU A 21 0.82 -7.04 -6.61
C LEU A 21 1.39 -8.04 -7.61
N ILE A 22 2.60 -8.51 -7.35
CA ILE A 22 3.34 -9.42 -8.23
C ILE A 22 3.36 -10.80 -7.59
N GLY A 23 2.86 -11.81 -8.30
CA GLY A 23 2.96 -13.21 -7.87
C GLY A 23 4.42 -13.65 -7.81
N LEU A 24 4.80 -14.33 -6.74
CA LEU A 24 6.17 -14.79 -6.49
C LEU A 24 6.48 -16.15 -7.11
N PHE A 25 5.42 -16.90 -7.45
CA PHE A 25 5.53 -18.22 -8.07
C PHE A 25 5.02 -18.22 -9.49
N LYS A 26 5.44 -19.23 -10.25
CA LYS A 26 4.95 -19.46 -11.60
C LYS A 26 3.42 -19.56 -11.58
N PHE A 27 2.79 -18.92 -12.55
CA PHE A 27 1.35 -18.99 -12.71
C PHE A 27 0.90 -20.41 -13.00
N HIS A 28 0.01 -20.94 -12.16
CA HIS A 28 -0.72 -22.17 -12.33
C HIS A 28 -2.20 -21.84 -12.14
N GLY A 29 -2.80 -21.31 -13.20
CA GLY A 29 -4.20 -20.92 -13.17
C GLY A 29 -5.10 -22.04 -13.60
N ASP A 30 -6.30 -22.05 -13.04
CA ASP A 30 -7.45 -22.83 -13.48
C ASP A 30 -8.54 -21.89 -13.98
N ARG A 31 -9.55 -22.45 -14.67
CA ARG A 31 -10.65 -21.67 -15.24
C ARG A 31 -11.97 -22.11 -14.64
N ASP A 32 -12.66 -21.17 -14.03
CA ASP A 32 -14.01 -21.35 -13.54
C ASP A 32 -15.01 -20.88 -14.62
N LEU A 33 -15.80 -21.82 -15.13
CA LEU A 33 -16.85 -21.56 -16.11
C LEU A 33 -18.12 -21.12 -15.40
N GLY A 34 -18.61 -19.95 -15.75
CA GLY A 34 -19.88 -19.42 -15.28
C GLY A 34 -20.86 -19.23 -16.43
N THR A 35 -22.13 -19.51 -16.19
CA THR A 35 -23.22 -19.19 -17.11
C THR A 35 -24.10 -18.11 -16.48
N ARG A 36 -24.47 -17.11 -17.25
CA ARG A 36 -25.48 -16.12 -16.88
C ARG A 36 -26.73 -16.36 -17.68
N SER A 37 -27.75 -16.94 -17.03
CA SER A 37 -29.08 -17.01 -17.60
C SER A 37 -29.83 -15.71 -17.32
N PHE A 38 -30.50 -15.17 -18.33
CA PHE A 38 -31.43 -14.07 -18.15
C PHE A 38 -32.83 -14.64 -17.95
N GLU A 39 -33.17 -15.02 -16.72
CA GLU A 39 -34.57 -15.27 -16.39
C GLU A 39 -35.28 -13.94 -16.15
N LYS A 40 -36.17 -13.55 -17.04
CA LYS A 40 -37.28 -12.67 -16.71
C LYS A 40 -38.39 -13.54 -16.13
N PHE A 41 -38.77 -13.25 -14.90
CA PHE A 41 -39.87 -13.92 -14.20
C PHE A 41 -41.09 -14.05 -15.14
N GLY A 42 -41.50 -15.27 -15.47
CA GLY A 42 -42.73 -15.54 -16.22
C GLY A 42 -42.61 -15.56 -17.75
N GLN A 43 -41.42 -15.49 -18.34
CA GLN A 43 -41.25 -15.66 -19.80
C GLN A 43 -40.49 -16.95 -20.12
N ALA A 44 -40.96 -17.71 -21.12
CA ALA A 44 -40.30 -18.91 -21.62
C ALA A 44 -38.87 -18.55 -22.09
N MET A 45 -37.90 -19.37 -21.67
CA MET A 45 -36.48 -19.21 -22.02
C MET A 45 -36.30 -19.27 -23.53
N GLU A 46 -35.92 -18.15 -24.14
CA GLU A 46 -35.05 -18.21 -25.32
C GLU A 46 -33.64 -18.58 -24.84
N ALA A 47 -33.11 -19.69 -25.29
CA ALA A 47 -31.80 -20.19 -24.90
C ALA A 47 -30.68 -19.28 -25.38
N GLY A 48 -30.21 -18.41 -24.51
CA GLY A 48 -29.16 -17.46 -24.76
C GLY A 48 -28.42 -17.05 -23.46
N GLY A 49 -27.82 -18.03 -22.78
CA GLY A 49 -26.95 -17.76 -21.65
C GLY A 49 -25.57 -17.34 -22.15
N ASN A 50 -25.06 -16.17 -21.72
CA ASN A 50 -23.67 -15.83 -21.93
C ASN A 50 -22.80 -16.69 -21.02
N MET A 51 -21.90 -17.48 -21.62
CA MET A 51 -20.83 -18.15 -20.89
C MET A 51 -19.69 -17.15 -20.64
N PHE A 52 -19.13 -17.19 -19.47
CA PHE A 52 -17.93 -16.43 -19.12
C PHE A 52 -16.94 -17.34 -18.40
N GLU A 53 -15.67 -17.14 -18.69
CA GLU A 53 -14.57 -17.79 -17.99
C GLU A 53 -13.95 -16.81 -16.99
N THR A 54 -13.56 -17.32 -15.84
CA THR A 54 -12.79 -16.58 -14.85
C THR A 54 -11.54 -17.37 -14.51
N GLU A 55 -10.40 -16.75 -14.66
CA GLU A 55 -9.14 -17.34 -14.18
C GLU A 55 -9.10 -17.31 -12.66
N VAL A 56 -8.73 -18.44 -12.08
CA VAL A 56 -8.58 -18.64 -10.63
C VAL A 56 -7.19 -19.21 -10.38
N TYR A 57 -6.45 -18.61 -9.47
CA TYR A 57 -5.15 -19.13 -9.08
C TYR A 57 -4.81 -18.72 -7.65
N ASN A 58 -3.94 -19.49 -7.02
CA ASN A 58 -3.38 -19.19 -5.71
C ASN A 58 -1.91 -18.80 -5.88
N ASN A 59 -1.47 -17.76 -5.16
CA ASN A 59 -0.07 -17.31 -5.18
C ASN A 59 0.27 -16.57 -3.89
N LEU A 60 1.54 -16.45 -3.60
CA LEU A 60 2.05 -15.46 -2.65
C LEU A 60 2.40 -14.21 -3.45
N PHE A 61 1.94 -13.04 -2.98
CA PHE A 61 2.13 -11.78 -3.67
C PHE A 61 3.08 -10.86 -2.92
N LYS A 62 3.93 -10.16 -3.65
CA LYS A 62 4.66 -9.01 -3.13
C LYS A 62 4.03 -7.71 -3.64
N GLY A 63 4.02 -6.70 -2.79
CA GLY A 63 3.65 -5.33 -3.13
C GLY A 63 4.53 -4.34 -2.39
N ASN A 64 4.63 -3.13 -2.91
CA ASN A 64 5.36 -2.05 -2.26
C ASN A 64 4.45 -0.82 -2.11
N ILE A 65 4.55 -0.14 -0.98
CA ILE A 65 3.81 1.07 -0.69
C ILE A 65 4.82 2.15 -0.33
N LEU A 66 4.75 3.29 -1.00
CA LEU A 66 5.53 4.49 -0.68
C LEU A 66 4.57 5.59 -0.22
N ILE A 67 4.77 6.07 1.00
CA ILE A 67 3.97 7.14 1.60
C ILE A 67 4.84 8.39 1.72
N GLU A 68 4.44 9.47 1.04
CA GLU A 68 5.04 10.79 1.20
C GLU A 68 4.34 11.52 2.36
N ILE A 69 4.85 11.33 3.59
CA ILE A 69 4.20 11.78 4.84
C ILE A 69 4.03 13.30 4.85
N ASP A 70 5.00 14.04 4.33
CA ASP A 70 4.99 15.49 4.18
C ASP A 70 3.88 15.99 3.25
N ARG A 71 3.44 15.16 2.28
CA ARG A 71 2.37 15.49 1.35
C ARG A 71 0.98 15.02 1.80
N VAL A 72 0.89 14.19 2.82
CA VAL A 72 -0.41 13.79 3.38
C VAL A 72 -1.03 15.00 4.09
N GLY A 73 -2.19 15.42 3.61
CA GLY A 73 -2.88 16.60 4.14
C GLY A 73 -2.32 17.94 3.68
N PHE A 74 -1.40 17.97 2.71
CA PHE A 74 -0.85 19.19 2.12
C PHE A 74 -1.38 19.34 0.70
N TYR A 75 -2.13 20.42 0.42
CA TYR A 75 -2.84 20.65 -0.83
C TYR A 75 -2.41 22.01 -1.43
N LEU A 76 -1.69 21.96 -2.54
CA LEU A 76 -1.24 23.17 -3.24
C LEU A 76 -2.42 23.90 -3.93
N ASP A 77 -2.30 25.22 -4.05
CA ASP A 77 -3.21 26.11 -4.77
C ASP A 77 -3.52 25.61 -6.21
N LEU A 78 -2.50 25.08 -6.90
CA LEU A 78 -2.68 24.50 -8.23
C LEU A 78 -3.48 23.19 -8.23
N GLU A 79 -3.44 22.47 -7.13
CA GLU A 79 -4.20 21.23 -6.99
C GLU A 79 -5.67 21.52 -6.72
N VAL A 80 -5.98 22.48 -5.84
CA VAL A 80 -7.36 22.80 -5.42
C VAL A 80 -8.02 23.93 -6.20
N GLY A 81 -7.20 24.72 -6.94
CA GLY A 81 -7.65 25.87 -7.73
C GLY A 81 -7.38 27.18 -7.00
N LYS A 82 -6.80 28.14 -7.73
CA LYS A 82 -6.37 29.44 -7.18
C LYS A 82 -7.50 30.28 -6.63
N ASP A 83 -8.71 30.11 -7.19
CA ASP A 83 -9.90 30.89 -6.82
C ASP A 83 -10.70 30.25 -5.68
N THR A 84 -10.12 29.32 -4.94
CA THR A 84 -10.78 28.67 -3.81
C THR A 84 -10.66 29.56 -2.58
N ASP A 85 -11.73 30.31 -2.27
CA ASP A 85 -11.78 31.23 -1.14
C ASP A 85 -12.16 30.54 0.19
N THR A 86 -12.79 29.36 0.11
CA THR A 86 -13.26 28.64 1.28
C THR A 86 -12.20 27.67 1.76
N THR A 87 -11.70 27.88 2.99
CA THR A 87 -10.82 26.91 3.65
C THR A 87 -11.62 25.67 4.05
N PRO A 88 -11.20 24.46 3.63
CA PRO A 88 -11.87 23.22 4.03
C PRO A 88 -11.81 23.01 5.55
N GLU A 89 -12.78 22.27 6.08
CA GLU A 89 -12.80 21.86 7.48
C GLU A 89 -11.51 21.14 7.87
N ASN A 90 -11.01 21.41 9.07
CA ASN A 90 -9.76 20.87 9.61
C ASN A 90 -8.48 21.25 8.82
N CYS A 91 -8.54 22.25 7.95
CA CYS A 91 -7.39 22.78 7.21
C CYS A 91 -7.08 24.22 7.62
N GLU A 92 -5.81 24.57 7.49
CA GLU A 92 -5.33 25.93 7.57
C GLU A 92 -4.77 26.36 6.20
N LYS A 93 -5.01 27.61 5.80
CA LYS A 93 -4.41 28.19 4.60
C LYS A 93 -3.10 28.86 4.98
N ILE A 94 -2.00 28.39 4.40
CA ILE A 94 -0.67 28.94 4.63
C ILE A 94 -0.10 29.56 3.35
N GLU A 95 0.65 30.64 3.49
CA GLU A 95 1.46 31.19 2.41
C GLU A 95 2.75 30.40 2.28
N LEU A 96 3.18 30.17 1.06
CA LEU A 96 4.39 29.40 0.79
C LEU A 96 5.58 30.34 0.53
N PRO A 97 6.80 29.97 0.96
CA PRO A 97 8.00 30.77 0.73
C PRO A 97 8.22 31.06 -0.75
N GLU A 98 8.31 32.35 -1.10
CA GLU A 98 8.45 32.80 -2.50
C GLU A 98 9.73 32.28 -3.16
N GLU A 99 10.80 32.15 -2.38
CA GLU A 99 12.11 31.66 -2.84
C GLU A 99 12.06 30.23 -3.40
N ILE A 100 11.16 29.39 -2.85
CA ILE A 100 11.03 27.97 -3.21
C ILE A 100 9.88 27.76 -4.19
N TRP A 101 8.76 28.43 -3.98
CA TRP A 101 7.50 28.16 -4.66
C TRP A 101 7.10 29.22 -5.68
N GLY A 102 7.76 30.39 -5.68
CA GLY A 102 7.41 31.55 -6.49
C GLY A 102 6.31 32.42 -5.85
N LYS A 103 6.00 33.53 -6.54
CA LYS A 103 5.12 34.57 -5.99
C LYS A 103 3.66 34.10 -5.80
N ASN A 104 3.08 34.57 -4.69
CA ASN A 104 1.65 34.41 -4.39
C ASN A 104 1.19 32.94 -4.40
N ARG A 105 2.01 32.06 -3.85
CA ARG A 105 1.67 30.63 -3.71
C ARG A 105 1.22 30.34 -2.30
N TRP A 106 0.24 29.46 -2.20
CA TRP A 106 -0.33 29.04 -0.93
C TRP A 106 -0.69 27.54 -0.95
N ALA A 107 -0.95 26.99 0.23
CA ALA A 107 -1.44 25.64 0.39
C ALA A 107 -2.48 25.56 1.50
N PHE A 108 -3.40 24.60 1.41
CA PHE A 108 -4.14 24.12 2.56
C PHE A 108 -3.37 23.01 3.26
N VAL A 109 -3.24 23.13 4.56
CA VAL A 109 -2.58 22.12 5.41
C VAL A 109 -3.59 21.58 6.39
N LEU A 110 -3.76 20.27 6.37
CA LEU A 110 -4.61 19.56 7.30
C LEU A 110 -4.01 19.60 8.71
N ASN A 111 -4.84 19.76 9.73
CA ASN A 111 -4.36 19.72 11.10
C ASN A 111 -3.70 18.36 11.43
N THR A 112 -2.78 18.35 12.38
CA THR A 112 -1.98 17.18 12.74
C THR A 112 -2.85 16.00 13.20
N GLU A 113 -3.89 16.27 13.96
CA GLU A 113 -4.79 15.22 14.48
C GLU A 113 -5.47 14.44 13.34
N GLU A 114 -6.09 15.15 12.41
CA GLU A 114 -6.77 14.54 11.27
C GLU A 114 -5.77 13.86 10.32
N LYS A 115 -4.57 14.45 10.12
CA LYS A 115 -3.47 13.83 9.37
C LYS A 115 -3.08 12.48 9.99
N MET A 116 -2.86 12.44 11.31
CA MET A 116 -2.50 11.21 12.03
C MET A 116 -3.61 10.18 12.00
N LYS A 117 -4.86 10.59 12.13
CA LYS A 117 -6.03 9.72 12.00
C LYS A 117 -6.07 9.04 10.64
N ARG A 118 -5.82 9.77 9.55
CA ARG A 118 -5.78 9.20 8.19
C ARG A 118 -4.63 8.23 7.99
N LEU A 119 -3.44 8.57 8.45
CA LEU A 119 -2.27 7.69 8.38
C LEU A 119 -2.48 6.42 9.21
N SER A 120 -3.00 6.55 10.43
CA SER A 120 -3.34 5.40 11.28
C SER A 120 -4.37 4.48 10.64
N GLY A 121 -5.46 5.05 10.13
CA GLY A 121 -6.49 4.26 9.43
C GLY A 121 -5.96 3.55 8.19
N PHE A 122 -5.02 4.15 7.47
CA PHE A 122 -4.37 3.51 6.34
C PHE A 122 -3.52 2.30 6.78
N HIS A 123 -2.74 2.43 7.87
CA HIS A 123 -1.95 1.33 8.42
C HIS A 123 -2.84 0.19 8.93
N ASP A 124 -3.96 0.52 9.58
CA ASP A 124 -4.93 -0.49 10.02
C ASP A 124 -5.58 -1.21 8.82
N ALA A 125 -5.84 -0.50 7.72
CA ALA A 125 -6.36 -1.11 6.50
C ALA A 125 -5.38 -2.12 5.88
N ILE A 126 -4.06 -1.86 5.94
CA ILE A 126 -3.04 -2.83 5.50
C ILE A 126 -3.06 -4.07 6.39
N LYS A 127 -3.16 -3.89 7.70
CA LYS A 127 -3.16 -4.98 8.67
C LYS A 127 -4.28 -6.00 8.45
N TYR A 128 -5.45 -5.52 8.02
CA TYR A 128 -6.66 -6.34 7.83
C TYR A 128 -7.07 -6.41 6.35
N LEU A 129 -6.10 -6.36 5.45
CA LEU A 129 -6.38 -6.34 4.01
C LEU A 129 -6.99 -7.67 3.56
N TRP A 130 -8.09 -7.60 2.83
CA TRP A 130 -8.75 -8.74 2.25
C TRP A 130 -9.25 -8.45 0.84
N GLY A 131 -9.45 -9.49 0.04
CA GLY A 131 -9.92 -9.36 -1.33
C GLY A 131 -11.42 -9.12 -1.42
N GLY A 132 -11.84 -8.07 -2.13
CA GLY A 132 -13.25 -7.66 -2.27
C GLY A 132 -13.96 -8.11 -3.54
N GLY A 133 -13.28 -8.77 -4.48
CA GLY A 133 -13.87 -9.24 -5.73
C GLY A 133 -14.59 -10.58 -5.57
N ARG A 134 -15.85 -10.69 -6.06
CA ARG A 134 -16.63 -11.92 -6.05
C ARG A 134 -16.71 -12.64 -4.68
N THR A 135 -16.85 -11.87 -3.62
CA THR A 135 -16.83 -12.35 -2.23
C THR A 135 -17.83 -13.45 -1.91
N ALA A 136 -18.93 -13.54 -2.64
CA ALA A 136 -19.91 -14.62 -2.48
C ALA A 136 -19.35 -16.03 -2.83
N ARG A 137 -18.27 -16.09 -3.62
CA ARG A 137 -17.66 -17.35 -4.06
C ARG A 137 -16.24 -17.56 -3.58
N MET A 138 -15.49 -16.45 -3.36
CA MET A 138 -14.07 -16.48 -3.04
C MET A 138 -13.77 -15.47 -1.94
N LEU A 139 -13.41 -15.98 -0.77
CA LEU A 139 -12.82 -15.18 0.29
C LEU A 139 -11.30 -15.25 0.15
N VAL A 140 -10.66 -14.09 0.12
CA VAL A 140 -9.20 -14.00 -0.02
C VAL A 140 -8.65 -13.16 1.12
N ASP A 141 -7.80 -13.75 1.94
CA ASP A 141 -6.97 -13.05 2.92
C ASP A 141 -5.74 -12.48 2.20
N LEU A 142 -5.63 -11.15 2.18
CA LEU A 142 -4.48 -10.41 1.63
C LEU A 142 -3.68 -9.72 2.73
N SER A 143 -3.93 -10.03 4.00
CA SER A 143 -3.14 -9.51 5.11
C SER A 143 -1.66 -9.93 4.95
N PRO A 144 -0.71 -9.03 5.23
CA PRO A 144 0.69 -9.33 5.04
C PRO A 144 1.16 -10.40 6.04
N ARG A 145 1.96 -11.37 5.56
CA ARG A 145 2.67 -12.37 6.38
C ARG A 145 4.09 -11.95 6.71
N PHE A 146 4.60 -11.02 5.93
CA PHE A 146 5.86 -10.33 6.15
C PHE A 146 5.71 -8.88 5.73
N ILE A 147 6.27 -7.96 6.50
CA ILE A 147 6.32 -6.54 6.18
C ILE A 147 7.68 -5.96 6.57
N ALA A 148 8.24 -5.12 5.71
CA ALA A 148 9.40 -4.30 6.03
C ALA A 148 8.98 -2.83 5.92
N ILE A 149 9.12 -2.07 6.99
CA ILE A 149 8.76 -0.66 7.07
C ILE A 149 10.03 0.14 7.31
N MET A 150 10.31 1.11 6.45
CA MET A 150 11.50 1.95 6.53
C MET A 150 11.11 3.43 6.49
N PHE A 151 11.59 4.19 7.46
CA PHE A 151 11.44 5.64 7.54
C PHE A 151 12.59 6.29 6.77
N LEU A 152 12.30 6.72 5.56
CA LEU A 152 13.28 7.21 4.59
C LEU A 152 13.42 8.72 4.63
N LYS A 153 14.65 9.21 4.49
CA LYS A 153 14.99 10.63 4.22
C LYS A 153 14.89 10.98 2.73
N VAL A 154 14.69 9.99 1.88
CA VAL A 154 14.60 10.12 0.42
C VAL A 154 13.35 9.42 -0.11
N ARG A 155 12.78 9.94 -1.19
CA ARG A 155 11.60 9.35 -1.83
C ARG A 155 12.01 8.23 -2.78
N HIS A 156 12.10 7.00 -2.27
CA HIS A 156 12.51 5.85 -3.08
C HIS A 156 11.79 4.56 -2.64
N PRO A 157 11.29 3.72 -3.57
CA PRO A 157 10.67 2.44 -3.24
C PRO A 157 11.73 1.35 -3.01
N VAL A 158 12.46 1.42 -1.90
CA VAL A 158 13.63 0.60 -1.58
C VAL A 158 13.35 -0.91 -1.73
N PHE A 159 12.18 -1.35 -1.32
CA PHE A 159 11.84 -2.76 -1.26
C PHE A 159 11.16 -3.31 -2.52
N LEU A 160 11.02 -2.51 -3.59
CA LEU A 160 10.26 -2.92 -4.79
C LEU A 160 10.75 -4.26 -5.37
N GLU A 161 12.07 -4.47 -5.42
CA GLU A 161 12.70 -5.69 -5.95
C GLU A 161 13.42 -6.52 -4.86
N ALA A 162 13.23 -6.19 -3.59
CA ALA A 162 13.97 -6.81 -2.49
C ALA A 162 13.37 -8.16 -2.03
N PHE A 163 12.21 -8.55 -2.51
CA PHE A 163 11.52 -9.75 -2.06
C PHE A 163 11.54 -10.85 -3.11
N LYS A 164 12.06 -11.99 -2.72
CA LYS A 164 11.98 -13.26 -3.44
C LYS A 164 11.67 -14.36 -2.44
N VAL A 165 10.81 -15.25 -2.80
CA VAL A 165 10.46 -16.44 -2.01
C VAL A 165 10.64 -17.65 -2.91
N ASP A 166 11.36 -18.66 -2.45
CA ASP A 166 11.42 -19.95 -3.09
C ASP A 166 10.38 -20.88 -2.45
N TYR A 167 9.76 -21.72 -3.28
CA TYR A 167 8.77 -22.69 -2.86
C TYR A 167 9.01 -24.02 -3.55
N GLU A 168 9.41 -24.99 -2.75
CA GLU A 168 9.45 -26.40 -3.15
C GLU A 168 8.37 -27.19 -2.40
N THR A 169 8.49 -27.26 -1.09
CA THR A 169 7.54 -27.86 -0.15
C THR A 169 7.00 -26.87 0.86
N SER A 170 7.73 -25.78 1.09
CA SER A 170 7.43 -24.71 2.04
C SER A 170 7.97 -23.37 1.54
N TYR A 171 7.51 -22.27 2.13
CA TYR A 171 7.95 -20.93 1.77
C TYR A 171 9.30 -20.60 2.41
N ARG A 172 10.29 -20.25 1.60
CA ARG A 172 11.61 -19.77 2.05
C ARG A 172 11.85 -18.35 1.52
N LEU A 173 12.00 -17.38 2.43
CA LEU A 173 12.27 -15.98 2.07
C LEU A 173 13.77 -15.76 1.88
N GLU A 174 14.15 -15.08 0.81
CA GLU A 174 15.54 -14.65 0.53
C GLU A 174 15.90 -13.37 1.32
N ASP A 175 16.24 -13.54 2.59
CA ASP A 175 16.56 -12.47 3.55
C ASP A 175 17.75 -11.61 3.12
N LYS A 176 18.74 -12.20 2.43
CA LYS A 176 19.94 -11.51 1.94
C LYS A 176 19.62 -10.40 0.93
N LEU A 177 18.58 -10.56 0.11
CA LEU A 177 18.17 -9.51 -0.84
C LEU A 177 17.62 -8.29 -0.10
N ILE A 178 16.86 -8.52 0.97
CA ILE A 178 16.35 -7.47 1.83
C ILE A 178 17.51 -6.72 2.48
N ALA A 179 18.46 -7.46 3.06
CA ALA A 179 19.64 -6.87 3.69
C ALA A 179 20.48 -6.04 2.69
N GLN A 180 20.68 -6.52 1.47
CA GLN A 180 21.39 -5.76 0.43
C GLN A 180 20.64 -4.47 0.03
N ALA A 181 19.32 -4.54 -0.08
CA ALA A 181 18.51 -3.36 -0.40
C ALA A 181 18.66 -2.28 0.68
N ILE A 182 18.64 -2.65 1.96
CA ILE A 182 18.80 -1.73 3.09
C ILE A 182 20.20 -1.13 3.12
N LYS A 183 21.24 -1.95 3.01
CA LYS A 183 22.65 -1.49 3.00
C LYS A 183 22.93 -0.47 1.89
N ARG A 184 22.28 -0.59 0.74
CA ARG A 184 22.40 0.41 -0.35
C ARG A 184 21.92 1.79 0.05
N PHE A 185 21.01 1.87 1.03
CA PHE A 185 20.42 3.14 1.51
C PHE A 185 20.95 3.54 2.90
N GLU A 186 22.09 3.01 3.31
CA GLU A 186 22.73 3.39 4.57
C GLU A 186 22.91 4.93 4.66
N GLY A 187 22.57 5.50 5.81
CA GLY A 187 22.55 6.96 6.04
C GLY A 187 21.36 7.70 5.37
N ARG A 188 20.52 7.04 4.61
CA ARG A 188 19.33 7.62 3.94
C ARG A 188 18.00 7.24 4.58
N TYR A 189 18.03 6.63 5.75
CA TYR A 189 16.86 6.31 6.55
C TYR A 189 17.14 6.54 8.04
N ASP A 190 16.08 6.66 8.82
CA ASP A 190 16.17 6.81 10.28
C ASP A 190 15.96 5.47 10.99
N THR A 191 14.95 4.73 10.57
CA THR A 191 14.51 3.50 11.24
C THR A 191 14.03 2.49 10.21
N VAL A 192 14.32 1.22 10.47
CA VAL A 192 13.70 0.10 9.76
C VAL A 192 13.17 -0.89 10.78
N VAL A 193 11.98 -1.44 10.52
CA VAL A 193 11.33 -2.46 11.33
C VAL A 193 10.74 -3.54 10.45
N PHE A 194 10.78 -4.77 10.94
CA PHE A 194 10.30 -5.94 10.23
C PHE A 194 9.18 -6.60 11.02
N GLY A 195 8.10 -6.92 10.31
CA GLY A 195 7.05 -7.77 10.83
C GLY A 195 7.11 -9.13 10.17
N LEU A 196 7.11 -10.18 10.98
CA LEU A 196 7.17 -11.57 10.54
C LEU A 196 6.13 -12.36 11.33
N ASP A 197 5.20 -13.00 10.64
CA ASP A 197 4.24 -13.88 11.30
C ASP A 197 4.88 -15.24 11.58
N PRO A 198 4.87 -15.71 12.84
CA PRO A 198 5.50 -16.97 13.24
C PRO A 198 4.95 -18.17 12.48
N GLY A 199 5.85 -19.08 12.08
CA GLY A 199 5.50 -20.36 11.44
C GLY A 199 5.09 -20.26 9.97
N PHE A 200 5.17 -19.08 9.34
CA PHE A 200 4.82 -18.94 7.92
C PHE A 200 5.99 -19.32 6.99
N PHE A 201 7.22 -18.93 7.33
CA PHE A 201 8.40 -19.28 6.57
C PHE A 201 9.21 -20.40 7.25
N GLU A 202 9.67 -21.37 6.46
CA GLU A 202 10.50 -22.48 6.97
C GLU A 202 11.82 -22.00 7.56
N ASN A 203 12.42 -20.96 6.96
CA ASN A 203 13.70 -20.41 7.39
C ASN A 203 13.57 -19.22 8.35
N GLU A 204 12.54 -19.18 9.18
CA GLU A 204 12.24 -18.09 10.11
C GLU A 204 13.44 -17.68 10.97
N GLY A 205 14.14 -18.64 11.56
CA GLY A 205 15.32 -18.36 12.39
C GLY A 205 16.50 -17.72 11.63
N GLU A 206 16.68 -18.05 10.34
CA GLU A 206 17.69 -17.41 9.48
C GLU A 206 17.28 -15.97 9.16
N ILE A 207 16.00 -15.78 8.81
CA ILE A 207 15.41 -14.47 8.53
C ILE A 207 15.58 -13.55 9.74
N GLU A 208 15.15 -14.01 10.93
CA GLU A 208 15.26 -13.22 12.15
C GLU A 208 16.70 -12.82 12.44
N LYS A 209 17.64 -13.77 12.35
CA LYS A 209 19.05 -13.48 12.59
C LYS A 209 19.59 -12.39 11.67
N THR A 210 19.32 -12.50 10.37
CA THR A 210 19.80 -11.52 9.39
C THR A 210 19.14 -10.15 9.59
N LEU A 211 17.84 -10.11 9.86
CA LEU A 211 17.11 -8.86 9.94
C LEU A 211 17.32 -8.12 11.27
N ARG A 212 17.57 -8.85 12.38
CA ARG A 212 17.92 -8.24 13.69
C ARG A 212 19.24 -7.47 13.66
N GLU A 213 20.14 -7.76 12.72
CA GLU A 213 21.37 -6.96 12.51
C GLU A 213 21.07 -5.59 11.89
N LEU A 214 19.90 -5.40 11.29
CA LEU A 214 19.52 -4.22 10.52
C LEU A 214 18.44 -3.38 11.21
N GLY A 215 17.59 -4.01 12.03
CA GLY A 215 16.49 -3.35 12.70
C GLY A 215 15.73 -4.27 13.63
N GLU A 216 14.61 -3.78 14.18
CA GLU A 216 13.78 -4.57 15.07
C GLU A 216 12.92 -5.56 14.28
N VAL A 217 12.81 -6.79 14.82
CA VAL A 217 11.96 -7.86 14.26
C VAL A 217 10.90 -8.23 15.29
N MET A 218 9.65 -8.18 14.87
CA MET A 218 8.47 -8.43 15.69
C MET A 218 7.36 -9.07 14.84
N THR A 219 6.17 -9.27 15.37
CA THR A 219 5.04 -9.72 14.54
C THR A 219 4.59 -8.63 13.57
N VAL A 220 3.92 -9.01 12.48
CA VAL A 220 3.39 -8.04 11.50
C VAL A 220 2.50 -7.00 12.16
N SER A 221 1.66 -7.43 13.09
CA SER A 221 0.76 -6.54 13.84
C SER A 221 1.52 -5.51 14.68
N GLU A 222 2.58 -5.93 15.37
CA GLU A 222 3.42 -5.06 16.20
C GLU A 222 4.22 -4.08 15.34
N ALA A 223 4.78 -4.53 14.21
CA ALA A 223 5.52 -3.66 13.28
C ALA A 223 4.65 -2.53 12.72
N ILE A 224 3.40 -2.84 12.38
CA ILE A 224 2.43 -1.83 11.93
C ILE A 224 2.10 -0.84 13.06
N ASN A 225 1.90 -1.32 14.29
CA ASN A 225 1.65 -0.45 15.44
C ASN A 225 2.87 0.42 15.76
N PHE A 226 4.08 -0.16 15.73
CA PHE A 226 5.32 0.60 15.88
C PHE A 226 5.41 1.75 14.86
N ALA A 227 5.10 1.47 13.59
CA ALA A 227 5.11 2.51 12.56
C ALA A 227 4.09 3.62 12.83
N LYS A 228 2.90 3.27 13.34
CA LYS A 228 1.87 4.27 13.74
C LYS A 228 2.34 5.16 14.88
N ASP A 229 3.01 4.59 15.87
CA ASP A 229 3.52 5.35 17.02
C ASP A 229 4.71 6.23 16.60
N LYS A 230 5.59 5.72 15.77
CA LYS A 230 6.72 6.49 15.22
C LYS A 230 6.28 7.71 14.40
N LEU A 231 5.14 7.60 13.71
CA LEU A 231 4.56 8.74 12.97
C LEU A 231 4.05 9.86 13.88
N LYS A 232 3.68 9.56 15.14
CA LYS A 232 3.22 10.57 16.11
C LYS A 232 4.38 11.39 16.70
N GLU A 233 5.61 10.88 16.60
CA GLU A 233 6.81 11.54 17.08
C GLU A 233 7.38 12.54 16.06
N GLN A 234 6.90 12.54 14.82
CA GLN A 234 7.31 13.43 13.72
C GLN A 234 6.34 14.61 13.55
#